data_d28d348019fe8b68d6901090c0917bb8
#
_entry.id   d28d348019fe8b68d6901090c0917bb8
#
_cell.length_a   1.000
_cell.length_b   1.000
_cell.length_c   1.000
_cell.angle_alpha   90.00
_cell.angle_beta   90.00
_cell.angle_gamma   90.00
#
_symmetry.space_group_name_H-M   'P 1'
#
loop_
_entity.id
_entity.type
_entity.pdbx_description
1 polymer ?
#
loop_
_entity_poly.entity_id
_entity_poly.type
_entity_poly.pdbx_seq_one_letter_code
_entity_poly.pdbx_strand_id
1 'polypeptide(L)'
;MKIDRRGFLVASSSALVLGKTKLSPAVNEQPSETPEPPEIGGRIEAREVTVYTTADKTNYRLSATDKLTFKPMGQPLETQICVFVDPSKRSQTHLGIGGALTDASAETFAKLPAAKQREILDAYYDANKGIGYTLGRTNIHSCDFSSASYTYVDEGDKELKSFSVNHDKQFRIPFIKKAMATAGGKLTLFGSPWSPPAFMKTNNDMLHGGKLKPDSYQSWANYYTKFIKSYEREEIPIWGISVQNEAMATQTWESCIYSAEDERDFLKNYLGPTMKREGLGDKKIIAWDHNRDLIYQRVSTILEDPKAAQYVWGIGYHWYEPWSGGDQMFDNVKLVHETFPDKKLIFTEGCVDSFKAADLNNWRLGEAYGRSMINDFNSGAVGWTDWNVLLDEQGGPNHVGNFCFAPVHADTKTGELTYTNSYYYIGHFSKFVRPGARRIASAPSRSALLSTAFINPDGKVSVVVMNKTDQRIPYYLWLDGNAAEVASLPHSIQTLVF
;
A
#
# COMPACT_ATOMS: atom_id res chain seq x y z
N MET A 1 -14.45 47.67 -37.25
CA MET A 1 -13.54 48.78 -37.51
C MET A 1 -12.13 48.26 -37.37
N LYS A 2 -11.41 48.27 -38.46
CA LYS A 2 -10.05 47.74 -38.66
C LYS A 2 -9.01 48.63 -37.98
N ILE A 3 -7.76 48.07 -37.93
CA ILE A 3 -6.45 48.76 -37.97
C ILE A 3 -5.71 48.74 -36.59
N ASP A 4 -4.40 48.58 -36.56
CA ASP A 4 -3.30 47.89 -37.29
C ASP A 4 -2.05 47.97 -36.41
N ARG A 5 -1.08 47.24 -36.85
CA ARG A 5 0.23 46.91 -36.32
C ARG A 5 1.24 48.10 -36.22
N ARG A 6 2.30 47.79 -35.46
CA ARG A 6 3.73 48.11 -35.61
C ARG A 6 4.28 49.34 -34.86
N GLY A 7 5.42 49.05 -34.21
CA GLY A 7 6.68 49.79 -34.41
C GLY A 7 7.65 49.83 -33.24
N PHE A 8 8.71 49.10 -33.33
CA PHE A 8 10.14 49.40 -33.27
C PHE A 8 10.81 49.87 -31.97
N LEU A 9 11.76 49.03 -31.60
CA LEU A 9 13.13 49.20 -31.08
C LEU A 9 13.69 50.62 -30.89
N VAL A 10 14.44 50.80 -29.78
CA VAL A 10 15.84 51.24 -29.79
C VAL A 10 16.53 50.86 -28.47
N ALA A 11 17.75 50.32 -28.61
CA ALA A 11 18.65 49.92 -27.54
C ALA A 11 19.46 51.12 -27.00
N SER A 12 19.88 51.03 -25.76
CA SER A 12 21.14 51.66 -25.32
C SER A 12 21.77 50.88 -24.20
N SER A 13 22.99 50.50 -24.48
CA SER A 13 23.97 49.82 -23.65
C SER A 13 24.54 50.77 -22.59
N SER A 14 24.69 50.25 -21.37
CA SER A 14 25.70 50.73 -20.42
C SER A 14 26.23 49.58 -19.61
N ALA A 15 27.50 49.29 -19.84
CA ALA A 15 28.30 48.30 -19.11
C ALA A 15 28.66 48.82 -17.71
N LEU A 16 28.48 48.03 -16.70
CA LEU A 16 29.19 48.14 -15.43
C LEU A 16 29.77 46.79 -15.03
N VAL A 17 31.07 46.75 -14.95
CA VAL A 17 31.89 45.62 -14.49
C VAL A 17 31.90 45.63 -12.98
N LEU A 18 31.51 44.52 -12.31
CA LEU A 18 31.94 44.24 -10.95
C LEU A 18 31.81 42.73 -10.60
N GLY A 19 32.95 42.19 -10.22
CA GLY A 19 33.11 41.18 -9.18
C GLY A 19 32.60 39.75 -9.48
N LYS A 20 33.50 38.85 -9.94
CA LYS A 20 33.33 37.41 -9.94
C LYS A 20 33.35 36.87 -8.50
N THR A 21 32.24 36.56 -7.90
CA THR A 21 32.16 35.54 -6.87
C THR A 21 31.62 34.26 -7.52
N LYS A 22 32.44 33.21 -7.54
CA LYS A 22 32.04 31.87 -7.96
C LYS A 22 31.05 31.30 -6.93
N LEU A 23 29.76 31.34 -7.24
CA LEU A 23 28.78 30.46 -6.63
C LEU A 23 28.86 29.13 -7.38
N SER A 24 29.24 28.07 -6.67
CA SER A 24 29.08 26.69 -7.15
C SER A 24 27.60 26.43 -7.44
N PRO A 25 27.26 25.80 -8.55
CA PRO A 25 25.87 25.41 -8.79
C PRO A 25 25.48 24.36 -7.74
N ALA A 26 24.40 24.60 -7.03
CA ALA A 26 23.72 23.57 -6.27
C ALA A 26 23.37 22.43 -7.25
N VAL A 27 23.94 21.27 -7.02
CA VAL A 27 23.57 20.05 -7.73
C VAL A 27 22.13 19.74 -7.29
N ASN A 28 21.20 19.97 -8.18
CA ASN A 28 19.83 19.50 -8.08
C ASN A 28 19.90 17.98 -8.31
N GLU A 29 20.13 17.20 -7.25
CA GLU A 29 19.93 15.76 -7.31
C GLU A 29 18.42 15.54 -7.46
N GLN A 30 17.98 15.36 -8.70
CA GLN A 30 16.69 14.71 -8.96
C GLN A 30 16.71 13.34 -8.28
N PRO A 31 15.61 12.91 -7.63
CA PRO A 31 15.54 11.56 -7.11
C PRO A 31 15.84 10.60 -8.27
N SER A 32 16.78 9.67 -8.04
CA SER A 32 17.15 8.66 -9.02
C SER A 32 15.89 7.93 -9.48
N GLU A 33 15.45 8.20 -10.69
CA GLU A 33 14.39 7.43 -11.31
C GLU A 33 14.85 5.97 -11.31
N THR A 34 14.01 5.08 -10.77
CA THR A 34 14.22 3.64 -10.92
C THR A 34 14.34 3.36 -12.41
N PRO A 35 15.42 2.71 -12.87
CA PRO A 35 15.61 2.46 -14.30
C PRO A 35 14.38 1.73 -14.85
N GLU A 36 13.90 2.19 -16.01
CA GLU A 36 12.79 1.53 -16.70
C GLU A 36 13.14 0.05 -16.91
N PRO A 37 12.22 -0.88 -16.64
CA PRO A 37 12.41 -2.28 -16.98
C PRO A 37 12.76 -2.42 -18.47
N PRO A 38 13.65 -3.34 -18.83
CA PRO A 38 14.03 -3.54 -20.22
C PRO A 38 12.82 -3.89 -21.08
N GLU A 39 12.93 -3.63 -22.39
CA GLU A 39 11.96 -4.19 -23.34
C GLU A 39 12.02 -5.72 -23.28
N ILE A 40 10.90 -6.38 -23.60
CA ILE A 40 10.88 -7.83 -23.73
C ILE A 40 11.79 -8.21 -24.88
N GLY A 41 13.03 -8.58 -24.57
CA GLY A 41 14.00 -9.05 -25.56
C GLY A 41 13.73 -10.48 -26.01
N GLY A 42 14.13 -10.81 -27.25
CA GLY A 42 14.03 -12.16 -27.83
C GLY A 42 12.65 -12.49 -28.42
N ARG A 43 12.57 -13.64 -29.09
CA ARG A 43 11.31 -14.13 -29.67
C ARG A 43 10.40 -14.64 -28.58
N ILE A 44 9.13 -14.21 -28.61
CA ILE A 44 8.11 -14.60 -27.62
C ILE A 44 7.90 -16.12 -27.66
N GLU A 45 7.95 -16.74 -28.84
CA GLU A 45 7.79 -18.19 -29.03
C GLU A 45 8.85 -19.01 -28.26
N ALA A 46 10.02 -18.43 -27.96
CA ALA A 46 11.09 -19.09 -27.24
C ALA A 46 10.93 -19.02 -25.72
N ARG A 47 9.91 -18.31 -25.22
CA ARG A 47 9.67 -18.15 -23.77
C ARG A 47 8.80 -19.27 -23.22
N GLU A 48 9.24 -19.85 -22.10
CA GLU A 48 8.44 -20.77 -21.30
C GLU A 48 7.59 -19.96 -20.33
N VAL A 49 6.31 -20.28 -20.24
CA VAL A 49 5.37 -19.71 -19.26
C VAL A 49 5.22 -20.68 -18.11
N THR A 50 5.63 -20.31 -16.90
CA THR A 50 5.34 -21.07 -15.69
C THR A 50 4.03 -20.55 -15.09
N VAL A 51 3.09 -21.46 -14.81
CA VAL A 51 1.79 -21.15 -14.20
C VAL A 51 1.82 -21.55 -12.73
N TYR A 52 1.52 -20.59 -11.86
CA TYR A 52 1.29 -20.83 -10.43
C TYR A 52 -0.19 -20.71 -10.14
N THR A 53 -0.75 -21.65 -9.36
CA THR A 53 -2.21 -21.73 -9.12
C THR A 53 -2.52 -21.84 -7.63
N THR A 54 -3.58 -21.14 -7.21
CA THR A 54 -4.32 -21.38 -5.98
C THR A 54 -5.78 -21.58 -6.36
N ALA A 55 -6.40 -22.72 -5.97
CA ALA A 55 -7.76 -23.05 -6.40
C ALA A 55 -8.56 -23.76 -5.31
N ASP A 56 -9.85 -23.44 -5.22
CA ASP A 56 -10.78 -24.09 -4.29
C ASP A 56 -10.88 -25.61 -4.57
N LYS A 57 -11.18 -26.38 -3.54
CA LYS A 57 -11.33 -27.85 -3.60
C LYS A 57 -10.15 -28.59 -4.21
N THR A 58 -8.96 -28.00 -4.12
CA THR A 58 -7.68 -28.60 -4.54
C THR A 58 -6.62 -28.40 -3.45
N ASN A 59 -5.48 -29.06 -3.63
CA ASN A 59 -4.30 -28.84 -2.80
C ASN A 59 -3.37 -27.75 -3.37
N TYR A 60 -3.78 -27.05 -4.42
CA TYR A 60 -2.99 -25.97 -5.00
C TYR A 60 -3.04 -24.73 -4.12
N ARG A 61 -1.89 -24.34 -3.61
CA ARG A 61 -1.67 -23.16 -2.79
C ARG A 61 -0.37 -22.51 -3.25
N LEU A 62 -0.48 -21.54 -4.17
CA LEU A 62 0.65 -20.90 -4.85
C LEU A 62 1.59 -21.94 -5.50
N SER A 63 1.02 -23.02 -6.01
CA SER A 63 1.73 -24.18 -6.54
C SER A 63 2.05 -24.01 -8.01
N ALA A 64 3.27 -24.35 -8.44
CA ALA A 64 3.58 -24.46 -9.86
C ALA A 64 2.78 -25.63 -10.46
N THR A 65 1.86 -25.35 -11.39
CA THR A 65 0.94 -26.34 -11.95
C THR A 65 1.24 -26.72 -13.39
N ASP A 66 1.69 -25.76 -14.19
CA ASP A 66 1.93 -25.97 -15.61
C ASP A 66 3.17 -25.24 -16.10
N LYS A 67 3.73 -25.75 -17.20
CA LYS A 67 4.74 -25.11 -18.03
C LYS A 67 4.26 -25.12 -19.47
N LEU A 68 4.13 -23.94 -20.05
CA LEU A 68 3.53 -23.75 -21.36
C LEU A 68 4.51 -23.02 -22.28
N THR A 69 4.26 -23.11 -23.58
CA THR A 69 5.01 -22.37 -24.59
C THR A 69 4.05 -21.57 -25.45
N PHE A 70 4.49 -20.40 -25.89
CA PHE A 70 3.75 -19.62 -26.88
C PHE A 70 3.82 -20.30 -28.26
N LYS A 71 2.70 -20.22 -28.95
CA LYS A 71 2.58 -20.65 -30.35
C LYS A 71 2.02 -19.50 -31.17
N PRO A 72 2.39 -19.39 -32.46
CA PRO A 72 1.79 -18.40 -33.35
C PRO A 72 0.26 -18.52 -33.34
N MET A 73 -0.40 -17.39 -33.07
CA MET A 73 -1.85 -17.26 -33.08
C MET A 73 -2.20 -15.87 -33.60
N GLY A 74 -2.74 -15.79 -34.78
CA GLY A 74 -3.21 -14.53 -35.36
C GLY A 74 -4.36 -13.93 -34.60
N GLN A 75 -5.20 -13.15 -35.27
CA GLN A 75 -6.39 -12.55 -34.67
C GLN A 75 -7.30 -13.62 -34.04
N PRO A 76 -7.58 -13.59 -32.74
CA PRO A 76 -8.49 -14.55 -32.12
C PRO A 76 -9.92 -14.46 -32.69
N LEU A 77 -10.62 -15.59 -32.73
CA LEU A 77 -12.03 -15.63 -33.05
C LEU A 77 -12.85 -15.10 -31.84
N GLU A 78 -14.04 -14.57 -32.12
CA GLU A 78 -14.95 -14.07 -31.07
C GLU A 78 -15.29 -15.14 -30.02
N THR A 79 -15.33 -16.42 -30.40
CA THR A 79 -15.61 -17.55 -29.49
C THR A 79 -14.43 -17.91 -28.59
N GLN A 80 -13.23 -17.44 -28.87
CA GLN A 80 -12.02 -17.72 -28.11
C GLN A 80 -11.90 -16.74 -26.94
N ILE A 81 -11.74 -17.28 -25.75
CA ILE A 81 -11.50 -16.47 -24.54
C ILE A 81 -10.00 -16.16 -24.48
N CYS A 82 -9.66 -14.88 -24.38
CA CYS A 82 -8.29 -14.41 -24.32
C CYS A 82 -8.06 -13.50 -23.13
N VAL A 83 -6.84 -13.52 -22.60
CA VAL A 83 -6.26 -12.46 -21.77
C VAL A 83 -5.17 -11.81 -22.62
N PHE A 84 -5.44 -10.63 -23.11
CA PHE A 84 -4.51 -9.83 -23.90
C PHE A 84 -3.51 -9.13 -23.01
N VAL A 85 -2.24 -9.15 -23.39
CA VAL A 85 -1.17 -8.45 -22.68
C VAL A 85 -0.33 -7.65 -23.66
N ASP A 86 -0.07 -6.38 -23.34
CA ASP A 86 0.80 -5.52 -24.15
C ASP A 86 1.88 -4.87 -23.26
N PRO A 87 3.10 -5.40 -23.23
CA PRO A 87 4.21 -4.89 -22.44
C PRO A 87 4.75 -3.53 -22.91
N SER A 88 4.39 -3.09 -24.11
CA SER A 88 4.75 -1.75 -24.60
C SER A 88 3.93 -0.64 -23.95
N LYS A 89 2.75 -0.96 -23.42
CA LYS A 89 1.84 -0.01 -22.75
C LYS A 89 2.05 -0.04 -21.26
N ARG A 90 2.98 0.78 -20.79
CA ARG A 90 3.41 0.86 -19.39
C ARG A 90 2.68 1.98 -18.67
N SER A 91 2.31 1.75 -17.43
CA SER A 91 1.71 2.73 -16.53
C SER A 91 2.51 2.90 -15.24
N GLN A 92 1.87 2.95 -14.06
CA GLN A 92 2.54 3.26 -12.80
C GLN A 92 3.67 2.27 -12.44
N THR A 93 4.68 2.78 -11.71
CA THR A 93 5.73 1.97 -11.11
C THR A 93 5.25 1.38 -9.78
N HIS A 94 5.45 0.09 -9.59
CA HIS A 94 5.10 -0.63 -8.38
C HIS A 94 6.07 -0.33 -7.23
N LEU A 95 5.52 0.10 -6.09
CA LEU A 95 6.28 0.41 -4.86
C LEU A 95 6.55 -0.86 -4.03
N GLY A 96 5.56 -1.72 -3.93
CA GLY A 96 5.62 -2.92 -3.10
C GLY A 96 4.28 -3.40 -2.60
N ILE A 97 4.30 -4.57 -1.96
CA ILE A 97 3.16 -5.19 -1.28
C ILE A 97 3.60 -5.57 0.13
N GLY A 98 2.71 -5.41 1.09
CA GLY A 98 3.00 -5.73 2.48
C GLY A 98 1.78 -5.80 3.38
N GLY A 99 2.02 -5.64 4.67
CA GLY A 99 0.98 -5.63 5.69
C GLY A 99 1.40 -4.83 6.92
N ALA A 100 0.47 -4.65 7.85
CA ALA A 100 0.70 -3.85 9.04
C ALA A 100 1.37 -4.67 10.16
N LEU A 101 2.47 -4.09 10.67
CA LEU A 101 3.19 -4.58 11.84
C LEU A 101 2.67 -3.80 13.07
N THR A 102 1.53 -4.25 13.58
CA THR A 102 0.81 -3.67 14.72
C THR A 102 1.31 -4.20 16.05
N ASP A 103 0.83 -3.63 17.16
CA ASP A 103 1.07 -4.19 18.49
C ASP A 103 0.51 -5.62 18.59
N ALA A 104 -0.70 -5.86 18.10
CA ALA A 104 -1.32 -7.19 18.08
C ALA A 104 -0.46 -8.23 17.36
N SER A 105 0.05 -7.89 16.19
CA SER A 105 0.94 -8.79 15.43
C SER A 105 2.24 -9.05 16.18
N ALA A 106 2.83 -8.04 16.80
CA ALA A 106 4.08 -8.14 17.52
C ALA A 106 3.96 -8.94 18.83
N GLU A 107 2.88 -8.70 19.59
CA GLU A 107 2.59 -9.44 20.82
C GLU A 107 2.27 -10.92 20.55
N THR A 108 1.47 -11.20 19.52
CA THR A 108 1.20 -12.58 19.08
C THR A 108 2.49 -13.28 18.66
N PHE A 109 3.30 -12.62 17.83
CA PHE A 109 4.61 -13.12 17.41
C PHE A 109 5.53 -13.45 18.58
N ALA A 110 5.58 -12.57 19.59
CA ALA A 110 6.45 -12.75 20.76
C ALA A 110 6.07 -13.96 21.62
N LYS A 111 4.80 -14.36 21.63
CA LYS A 111 4.31 -15.56 22.36
C LYS A 111 4.70 -16.88 21.71
N LEU A 112 5.11 -16.85 20.43
CA LEU A 112 5.37 -18.06 19.67
C LEU A 112 6.78 -18.65 19.93
N PRO A 113 6.95 -19.96 19.82
CA PRO A 113 8.27 -20.60 19.83
C PRO A 113 9.18 -20.05 18.73
N ALA A 114 10.49 -19.99 18.96
CA ALA A 114 11.46 -19.41 18.01
C ALA A 114 11.39 -20.02 16.59
N ALA A 115 11.08 -21.32 16.48
CA ALA A 115 10.91 -21.98 15.20
C ALA A 115 9.71 -21.41 14.43
N LYS A 116 8.58 -21.14 15.11
CA LYS A 116 7.39 -20.56 14.52
C LYS A 116 7.54 -19.08 14.18
N GLN A 117 8.26 -18.34 15.02
CA GLN A 117 8.67 -16.97 14.68
C GLN A 117 9.46 -16.95 13.37
N ARG A 118 10.41 -17.86 13.19
CA ARG A 118 11.18 -17.97 11.94
C ARG A 118 10.31 -18.35 10.75
N GLU A 119 9.38 -19.31 10.94
CA GLU A 119 8.44 -19.73 9.90
C GLU A 119 7.61 -18.53 9.38
N ILE A 120 7.07 -17.69 10.27
CA ILE A 120 6.33 -16.47 9.90
C ILE A 120 7.21 -15.48 9.15
N LEU A 121 8.43 -15.22 9.65
CA LEU A 121 9.35 -14.29 9.01
C LEU A 121 9.74 -14.76 7.60
N ASP A 122 10.07 -16.05 7.46
CA ASP A 122 10.38 -16.65 6.16
C ASP A 122 9.16 -16.60 5.23
N ALA A 123 7.97 -16.90 5.73
CA ALA A 123 6.74 -16.90 4.92
C ALA A 123 6.39 -15.51 4.35
N TYR A 124 6.55 -14.45 5.13
CA TYR A 124 6.21 -13.11 4.68
C TYR A 124 7.34 -12.39 3.98
N TYR A 125 8.57 -12.44 4.51
CA TYR A 125 9.64 -11.49 4.15
C TYR A 125 10.77 -12.08 3.32
N ASP A 126 10.99 -13.42 3.38
CA ASP A 126 11.98 -14.06 2.51
C ASP A 126 11.43 -14.18 1.08
N ALA A 127 12.08 -13.53 0.13
CA ALA A 127 11.63 -13.50 -1.26
C ALA A 127 11.71 -14.86 -1.98
N ASN A 128 12.55 -15.78 -1.49
CA ASN A 128 12.72 -17.10 -2.09
C ASN A 128 11.79 -18.14 -1.46
N LYS A 129 11.73 -18.18 -0.12
CA LYS A 129 10.95 -19.17 0.63
C LYS A 129 9.47 -18.79 0.72
N GLY A 130 9.17 -17.50 0.92
CA GLY A 130 7.85 -16.98 1.16
C GLY A 130 7.29 -16.15 0.01
N ILE A 131 6.42 -15.21 0.38
CA ILE A 131 5.75 -14.28 -0.56
C ILE A 131 6.50 -12.96 -0.74
N GLY A 132 7.53 -12.68 0.05
CA GLY A 132 8.50 -11.62 -0.15
C GLY A 132 7.93 -10.21 -0.01
N TYR A 133 7.25 -9.87 1.08
CA TYR A 133 6.79 -8.53 1.39
C TYR A 133 7.92 -7.51 1.39
N THR A 134 7.65 -6.32 0.85
CA THR A 134 8.60 -5.21 0.72
C THR A 134 8.05 -3.88 1.22
N LEU A 135 6.79 -3.86 1.58
CA LEU A 135 6.08 -2.71 2.12
C LEU A 135 5.54 -3.05 3.51
N GLY A 136 5.47 -2.08 4.41
CA GLY A 136 4.89 -2.26 5.73
C GLY A 136 4.24 -0.99 6.24
N ARG A 137 3.25 -1.16 7.10
CA ARG A 137 2.58 -0.10 7.87
C ARG A 137 2.77 -0.35 9.35
N THR A 138 2.86 0.69 10.15
CA THR A 138 2.82 0.58 11.62
C THR A 138 2.04 1.72 12.23
N ASN A 139 1.42 1.48 13.37
CA ASN A 139 0.68 2.52 14.10
C ASN A 139 1.63 3.47 14.83
N ILE A 140 1.28 4.75 14.88
CA ILE A 140 1.91 5.76 15.74
C ILE A 140 1.14 5.74 17.06
N HIS A 141 1.77 5.25 18.14
CA HIS A 141 1.20 4.82 19.42
C HIS A 141 0.04 3.81 19.25
N SER A 142 -0.98 3.81 20.12
CA SER A 142 -2.03 2.80 20.09
C SER A 142 -3.01 2.94 18.90
N CYS A 143 -3.57 1.81 18.53
CA CYS A 143 -4.74 1.67 17.67
C CYS A 143 -5.66 0.60 18.27
N ASP A 144 -6.77 0.26 17.65
CA ASP A 144 -7.66 -0.82 18.08
C ASP A 144 -6.94 -2.17 18.26
N PHE A 145 -5.95 -2.47 17.39
CA PHE A 145 -5.09 -3.66 17.50
C PHE A 145 -3.85 -3.43 18.38
N SER A 146 -4.07 -2.76 19.52
CA SER A 146 -3.18 -2.70 20.68
C SER A 146 -3.88 -3.34 21.89
N SER A 147 -3.14 -3.77 22.89
CA SER A 147 -3.72 -4.37 24.10
C SER A 147 -4.36 -3.34 25.05
N ALA A 148 -4.07 -2.05 24.87
CA ALA A 148 -4.67 -0.91 25.54
C ALA A 148 -4.38 0.38 24.79
N SER A 149 -5.14 1.44 25.07
CA SER A 149 -4.80 2.79 24.61
C SER A 149 -3.56 3.32 25.33
N TYR A 150 -2.62 3.89 24.56
CA TYR A 150 -1.42 4.55 25.09
C TYR A 150 -0.93 5.64 24.15
N THR A 151 -0.13 6.55 24.68
CA THR A 151 0.55 7.60 23.90
C THR A 151 2.06 7.61 24.22
N TYR A 152 2.84 8.34 23.42
CA TYR A 152 4.28 8.51 23.67
C TYR A 152 4.62 9.67 24.61
N VAL A 153 3.61 10.37 25.14
CA VAL A 153 3.77 11.52 26.03
C VAL A 153 2.89 11.39 27.25
N ASP A 154 3.32 12.04 28.34
CA ASP A 154 2.50 12.18 29.54
C ASP A 154 1.29 13.10 29.29
N GLU A 155 0.23 12.93 30.08
CA GLU A 155 -0.99 13.74 29.98
C GLU A 155 -0.66 15.23 30.17
N GLY A 156 -1.13 16.07 29.23
CA GLY A 156 -0.93 17.52 29.25
C GLY A 156 0.43 18.03 28.75
N ASP A 157 1.36 17.15 28.38
CA ASP A 157 2.70 17.57 27.88
C ASP A 157 2.65 18.03 26.41
N LYS A 158 2.19 19.26 26.19
CA LYS A 158 2.17 19.90 24.87
C LYS A 158 3.55 20.20 24.30
N GLU A 159 4.58 20.28 25.12
CA GLU A 159 5.96 20.52 24.69
C GLU A 159 6.68 19.22 24.29
N LEU A 160 6.05 18.06 24.50
CA LEU A 160 6.53 16.73 24.17
C LEU A 160 7.90 16.42 24.83
N LYS A 161 8.12 16.90 26.07
CA LYS A 161 9.35 16.66 26.85
C LYS A 161 9.46 15.20 27.30
N SER A 162 8.33 14.59 27.64
CA SER A 162 8.23 13.19 28.08
C SER A 162 8.22 12.19 26.92
N PHE A 163 8.30 12.65 25.65
CA PHE A 163 8.14 11.81 24.49
C PHE A 163 9.07 10.59 24.47
N SER A 164 8.47 9.39 24.46
CA SER A 164 9.20 8.12 24.50
C SER A 164 8.45 7.01 23.77
N VAL A 165 9.17 6.27 22.92
CA VAL A 165 8.69 5.04 22.26
C VAL A 165 9.04 3.77 23.06
N ASN A 166 9.26 3.87 24.34
CA ASN A 166 9.66 2.73 25.17
C ASN A 166 8.62 1.60 25.20
N HIS A 167 7.33 1.93 25.07
CA HIS A 167 6.28 0.91 24.92
C HIS A 167 6.58 -0.01 23.73
N ASP A 168 6.90 0.55 22.60
CA ASP A 168 7.11 -0.19 21.34
C ASP A 168 8.37 -1.06 21.37
N LYS A 169 9.34 -0.73 22.24
CA LYS A 169 10.57 -1.52 22.42
C LYS A 169 10.33 -2.89 23.02
N GLN A 170 9.17 -3.11 23.62
CA GLN A 170 8.83 -4.38 24.23
C GLN A 170 8.61 -5.48 23.16
N PHE A 171 7.81 -5.16 22.13
CA PHE A 171 7.43 -6.15 21.13
C PHE A 171 7.55 -5.62 19.69
N ARG A 172 7.00 -4.43 19.38
CA ARG A 172 6.82 -3.94 18.02
C ARG A 172 8.15 -3.61 17.33
N ILE A 173 9.02 -2.83 17.94
CA ILE A 173 10.36 -2.53 17.40
C ILE A 173 11.19 -3.80 17.16
N PRO A 174 11.30 -4.75 18.11
CA PRO A 174 11.98 -6.04 17.86
C PRO A 174 11.38 -6.83 16.70
N PHE A 175 10.06 -6.86 16.56
CA PHE A 175 9.38 -7.55 15.46
C PHE A 175 9.70 -6.90 14.11
N ILE A 176 9.57 -5.58 14.01
CA ILE A 176 9.92 -4.81 12.79
C ILE A 176 11.37 -5.05 12.38
N LYS A 177 12.33 -5.00 13.33
CA LYS A 177 13.76 -5.26 13.04
C LYS A 177 13.98 -6.67 12.46
N LYS A 178 13.31 -7.70 13.00
CA LYS A 178 13.39 -9.07 12.48
C LYS A 178 12.79 -9.17 11.08
N ALA A 179 11.64 -8.52 10.83
CA ALA A 179 11.01 -8.46 9.51
C ALA A 179 11.94 -7.79 8.48
N MET A 180 12.51 -6.63 8.84
CA MET A 180 13.47 -5.92 7.99
C MET A 180 14.71 -6.75 7.68
N ALA A 181 15.29 -7.41 8.69
CA ALA A 181 16.47 -8.26 8.50
C ALA A 181 16.16 -9.43 7.53
N THR A 182 14.99 -10.07 7.67
CA THR A 182 14.57 -11.18 6.79
C THR A 182 14.29 -10.69 5.36
N ALA A 183 13.76 -9.46 5.21
CA ALA A 183 13.58 -8.81 3.91
C ALA A 183 14.92 -8.32 3.27
N GLY A 184 16.05 -8.58 3.90
CA GLY A 184 17.37 -8.12 3.43
C GLY A 184 17.52 -6.59 3.46
N GLY A 185 16.90 -5.92 4.43
CA GLY A 185 16.90 -4.46 4.59
C GLY A 185 16.00 -3.71 3.60
N LYS A 186 15.17 -4.42 2.84
CA LYS A 186 14.37 -3.83 1.74
C LYS A 186 12.89 -3.62 2.10
N LEU A 187 12.58 -3.38 3.36
CA LEU A 187 11.22 -3.09 3.81
C LEU A 187 10.97 -1.57 3.83
N THR A 188 10.08 -1.09 2.99
CA THR A 188 9.59 0.29 3.00
C THR A 188 8.51 0.42 4.06
N LEU A 189 8.73 1.21 5.12
CA LEU A 189 7.83 1.30 6.27
C LEU A 189 7.24 2.71 6.39
N PHE A 190 5.92 2.80 6.54
CA PHE A 190 5.23 4.05 6.89
C PHE A 190 4.40 3.92 8.16
N GLY A 191 4.20 5.06 8.84
CA GLY A 191 3.44 5.16 10.08
C GLY A 191 2.11 5.89 9.91
N SER A 192 1.07 5.42 10.60
CA SER A 192 -0.26 6.06 10.63
C SER A 192 -0.74 6.26 12.07
N PRO A 193 -1.23 7.44 12.45
CA PRO A 193 -1.86 7.65 13.75
C PRO A 193 -3.37 7.39 13.67
N TRP A 194 -3.94 6.83 14.74
CA TRP A 194 -5.38 6.67 14.91
C TRP A 194 -6.00 7.84 15.66
N SER A 195 -5.30 8.41 16.61
CA SER A 195 -5.77 9.57 17.38
C SER A 195 -4.59 10.38 17.93
N PRO A 196 -4.69 11.71 18.03
CA PRO A 196 -3.84 12.47 18.93
C PRO A 196 -4.07 12.06 20.40
N PRO A 197 -3.13 12.36 21.34
CA PRO A 197 -3.37 12.24 22.78
C PRO A 197 -4.66 12.94 23.22
N ALA A 198 -5.36 12.40 24.22
CA ALA A 198 -6.67 12.88 24.64
C ALA A 198 -6.71 14.39 24.94
N PHE A 199 -5.69 14.92 25.63
CA PHE A 199 -5.63 16.35 25.98
C PHE A 199 -5.51 17.28 24.76
N MET A 200 -5.10 16.78 23.60
CA MET A 200 -5.03 17.53 22.35
C MET A 200 -6.35 17.53 21.58
N LYS A 201 -7.37 16.78 22.03
CA LYS A 201 -8.65 16.62 21.31
C LYS A 201 -9.79 17.35 21.99
N THR A 202 -10.78 17.76 21.20
CA THR A 202 -11.95 18.53 21.67
C THR A 202 -12.84 17.74 22.63
N ASN A 203 -12.88 16.41 22.51
CA ASN A 203 -13.62 15.52 23.41
C ASN A 203 -12.79 15.01 24.61
N ASN A 204 -11.51 15.37 24.72
CA ASN A 204 -10.56 14.89 25.73
C ASN A 204 -10.52 13.35 25.86
N ASP A 205 -10.69 12.65 24.73
CA ASP A 205 -10.71 11.20 24.64
C ASP A 205 -9.96 10.78 23.37
N MET A 206 -9.16 9.71 23.42
CA MET A 206 -8.53 9.15 22.23
C MET A 206 -9.53 8.42 21.36
N LEU A 207 -10.60 7.88 21.94
CA LEU A 207 -11.70 7.17 21.29
C LEU A 207 -12.80 8.17 20.87
N HIS A 208 -13.82 7.65 20.18
CA HIS A 208 -15.07 8.35 19.90
C HIS A 208 -14.92 9.64 19.04
N GLY A 209 -14.00 9.65 18.11
CA GLY A 209 -13.82 10.79 17.21
C GLY A 209 -13.26 12.02 17.91
N GLY A 210 -13.99 13.13 17.90
CA GLY A 210 -13.48 14.43 18.31
C GLY A 210 -12.54 15.04 17.26
N LYS A 211 -12.12 16.28 17.47
CA LYS A 211 -11.21 17.00 16.57
C LYS A 211 -9.94 17.42 17.30
N LEU A 212 -8.85 17.57 16.58
CA LEU A 212 -7.63 18.20 17.09
C LEU A 212 -7.93 19.65 17.49
N LYS A 213 -7.51 20.05 18.70
CA LYS A 213 -7.66 21.44 19.18
C LYS A 213 -6.73 22.38 18.42
N PRO A 214 -7.15 23.60 18.07
CA PRO A 214 -6.29 24.56 17.34
C PRO A 214 -4.97 24.87 18.03
N ASP A 215 -4.95 24.96 19.37
CA ASP A 215 -3.77 25.22 20.18
C ASP A 215 -2.79 24.02 20.26
N SER A 216 -3.19 22.88 19.72
CA SER A 216 -2.42 21.63 19.72
C SER A 216 -1.87 21.26 18.32
N TYR A 217 -2.22 22.00 17.25
CA TYR A 217 -1.79 21.69 15.89
C TYR A 217 -0.26 21.62 15.75
N GLN A 218 0.46 22.59 16.31
CA GLN A 218 1.92 22.58 16.21
C GLN A 218 2.54 21.45 17.04
N SER A 219 1.99 21.19 18.24
CA SER A 219 2.44 20.08 19.08
C SER A 219 2.24 18.74 18.38
N TRP A 220 1.08 18.55 17.74
CA TRP A 220 0.79 17.34 16.98
C TRP A 220 1.71 17.17 15.76
N ALA A 221 2.00 18.23 15.02
CA ALA A 221 2.96 18.19 13.94
C ALA A 221 4.39 17.82 14.43
N ASN A 222 4.80 18.34 15.59
CA ASN A 222 6.08 17.96 16.21
C ASN A 222 6.09 16.50 16.68
N TYR A 223 4.95 15.94 17.05
CA TYR A 223 4.81 14.55 17.49
C TYR A 223 5.21 13.57 16.38
N TYR A 224 4.81 13.82 15.14
CA TYR A 224 5.23 13.01 13.97
C TYR A 224 6.74 13.04 13.78
N THR A 225 7.36 14.21 13.88
CA THR A 225 8.82 14.32 13.71
C THR A 225 9.59 13.61 14.81
N LYS A 226 9.08 13.65 16.05
CA LYS A 226 9.65 12.90 17.18
C LYS A 226 9.50 11.38 16.99
N PHE A 227 8.34 10.92 16.50
CA PHE A 227 8.14 9.51 16.16
C PHE A 227 9.17 9.04 15.12
N ILE A 228 9.27 9.72 13.98
CA ILE A 228 10.20 9.36 12.91
C ILE A 228 11.62 9.30 13.44
N LYS A 229 12.09 10.37 14.10
CA LYS A 229 13.44 10.43 14.65
C LYS A 229 13.70 9.38 15.74
N SER A 230 12.68 8.98 16.48
CA SER A 230 12.82 7.93 17.52
C SER A 230 12.95 6.54 16.90
N TYR A 231 12.18 6.23 15.86
CA TYR A 231 12.30 4.97 15.13
C TYR A 231 13.64 4.90 14.36
N GLU A 232 14.07 6.00 13.74
CA GLU A 232 15.38 6.05 13.07
C GLU A 232 16.54 5.85 14.04
N ARG A 233 16.46 6.36 15.29
CA ARG A 233 17.46 6.03 16.34
C ARG A 233 17.46 4.55 16.73
N GLU A 234 16.34 3.86 16.53
CA GLU A 234 16.23 2.41 16.67
C GLU A 234 16.62 1.67 15.38
N GLU A 235 17.25 2.34 14.42
CA GLU A 235 17.68 1.77 13.13
C GLU A 235 16.51 1.27 12.26
N ILE A 236 15.32 1.87 12.44
CA ILE A 236 14.13 1.63 11.64
C ILE A 236 13.85 2.87 10.80
N PRO A 237 14.28 2.93 9.53
CA PRO A 237 14.03 4.07 8.67
C PRO A 237 12.53 4.15 8.35
N ILE A 238 11.92 5.29 8.66
CA ILE A 238 10.54 5.60 8.29
C ILE A 238 10.56 6.28 6.92
N TRP A 239 9.91 5.65 5.95
CA TRP A 239 9.79 6.17 4.59
C TRP A 239 8.75 7.29 4.48
N GLY A 240 7.65 7.17 5.21
CA GLY A 240 6.54 8.12 5.17
C GLY A 240 5.58 7.98 6.33
N ILE A 241 4.59 8.85 6.34
CA ILE A 241 3.49 8.87 7.31
C ILE A 241 2.17 9.14 6.60
N SER A 242 1.04 8.67 7.15
CA SER A 242 -0.26 9.24 6.80
C SER A 242 -0.68 10.32 7.79
N VAL A 243 -1.52 11.25 7.34
CA VAL A 243 -1.98 12.38 8.18
C VAL A 243 -2.87 11.89 9.30
N GLN A 244 -3.81 10.99 9.00
CA GLN A 244 -4.76 10.44 9.97
C GLN A 244 -5.34 9.14 9.41
N ASN A 245 -5.31 8.07 10.19
CA ASN A 245 -6.10 6.89 9.87
C ASN A 245 -7.59 7.22 9.93
N GLU A 246 -8.32 6.92 8.85
CA GLU A 246 -9.78 7.04 8.77
C GLU A 246 -10.33 8.38 9.27
N ALA A 247 -9.89 9.47 8.64
CA ALA A 247 -10.16 10.85 9.05
C ALA A 247 -11.64 11.24 9.21
N MET A 248 -12.59 10.40 8.77
CA MET A 248 -14.04 10.63 8.93
C MET A 248 -14.72 9.64 9.86
N ALA A 249 -14.02 8.62 10.35
CA ALA A 249 -14.62 7.60 11.19
C ALA A 249 -14.67 8.04 12.67
N THR A 250 -15.86 7.98 13.25
CA THR A 250 -16.06 8.05 14.70
C THR A 250 -16.20 6.63 15.23
N GLN A 251 -15.15 6.14 15.87
CA GLN A 251 -15.05 4.75 16.28
C GLN A 251 -15.10 4.58 17.79
N THR A 252 -15.39 3.38 18.27
CA THR A 252 -15.27 3.00 19.68
C THR A 252 -13.83 2.77 20.12
N TRP A 253 -12.89 2.93 19.22
CA TRP A 253 -11.44 2.90 19.42
C TRP A 253 -10.82 4.25 19.05
N GLU A 254 -9.50 4.33 19.06
CA GLU A 254 -8.75 5.53 18.69
C GLU A 254 -9.21 6.07 17.35
N SER A 255 -9.66 7.32 17.35
CA SER A 255 -10.14 7.99 16.13
C SER A 255 -10.10 9.51 16.29
N CYS A 256 -9.95 10.22 15.19
CA CYS A 256 -9.95 11.68 15.16
C CYS A 256 -10.52 12.18 13.85
N ILE A 257 -11.47 13.13 13.93
CA ILE A 257 -12.17 13.65 12.76
C ILE A 257 -11.43 14.86 12.19
N TYR A 258 -11.16 14.79 10.89
CA TYR A 258 -10.74 15.92 10.07
C TYR A 258 -11.75 16.11 8.93
N SER A 259 -12.24 17.33 8.70
CA SER A 259 -12.83 17.66 7.40
C SER A 259 -11.72 17.69 6.32
N ALA A 260 -12.09 17.79 5.06
CA ALA A 260 -11.09 17.96 3.99
C ALA A 260 -10.28 19.25 4.18
N GLU A 261 -10.94 20.31 4.63
CA GLU A 261 -10.33 21.59 4.94
C GLU A 261 -9.43 21.52 6.17
N ASP A 262 -9.85 20.81 7.25
CA ASP A 262 -9.03 20.62 8.45
C ASP A 262 -7.71 19.90 8.08
N GLU A 263 -7.79 18.82 7.28
CA GLU A 263 -6.63 18.07 6.83
C GLU A 263 -5.72 18.89 5.92
N ARG A 264 -6.29 19.61 4.93
CA ARG A 264 -5.58 20.53 4.06
C ARG A 264 -4.84 21.60 4.85
N ASP A 265 -5.51 22.23 5.82
CA ASP A 265 -4.94 23.35 6.58
C ASP A 265 -3.90 22.88 7.58
N PHE A 266 -4.06 21.69 8.16
CA PHE A 266 -3.03 21.05 8.99
C PHE A 266 -1.78 20.70 8.16
N LEU A 267 -1.95 20.10 6.99
CA LEU A 267 -0.86 19.84 6.05
C LEU A 267 -0.11 21.10 5.67
N LYS A 268 -0.84 22.12 5.24
CA LYS A 268 -0.30 23.37 4.70
C LYS A 268 0.44 24.20 5.73
N ASN A 269 -0.16 24.36 6.92
CA ASN A 269 0.29 25.35 7.91
C ASN A 269 1.17 24.75 9.01
N TYR A 270 1.08 23.44 9.26
CA TYR A 270 1.74 22.81 10.41
C TYR A 270 2.62 21.61 10.00
N LEU A 271 2.03 20.51 9.51
CA LEU A 271 2.77 19.27 9.31
C LEU A 271 3.85 19.41 8.24
N GLY A 272 3.51 19.88 7.04
CA GLY A 272 4.47 20.04 5.94
C GLY A 272 5.64 20.98 6.27
N PRO A 273 5.37 22.21 6.74
CA PRO A 273 6.42 23.11 7.20
C PRO A 273 7.28 22.55 8.32
N THR A 274 6.68 21.82 9.27
CA THR A 274 7.41 21.20 10.38
C THR A 274 8.33 20.09 9.89
N MET A 275 7.85 19.18 9.03
CA MET A 275 8.68 18.13 8.42
C MET A 275 9.89 18.74 7.71
N LYS A 276 9.68 19.79 6.92
CA LYS A 276 10.78 20.48 6.22
C LYS A 276 11.77 21.13 7.19
N ARG A 277 11.29 21.84 8.20
CA ARG A 277 12.14 22.51 9.22
C ARG A 277 12.99 21.51 10.02
N GLU A 278 12.41 20.34 10.30
CA GLU A 278 13.07 19.30 11.09
C GLU A 278 14.01 18.40 10.27
N GLY A 279 14.25 18.72 8.98
CA GLY A 279 15.12 17.96 8.08
C GLY A 279 14.51 16.66 7.56
N LEU A 280 13.18 16.53 7.61
CA LEU A 280 12.41 15.34 7.19
C LEU A 280 11.59 15.61 5.92
N GLY A 281 12.00 16.59 5.11
CA GLY A 281 11.27 16.98 3.89
C GLY A 281 11.30 15.95 2.76
N ASP A 282 12.15 14.94 2.85
CA ASP A 282 12.23 13.78 1.95
C ASP A 282 11.19 12.69 2.27
N LYS A 283 10.68 12.68 3.52
CA LYS A 283 9.66 11.70 3.97
C LYS A 283 8.34 11.93 3.25
N LYS A 284 7.67 10.85 2.90
CA LYS A 284 6.42 10.90 2.14
C LYS A 284 5.25 11.16 3.06
N ILE A 285 4.37 12.10 2.67
CA ILE A 285 3.12 12.35 3.38
C ILE A 285 1.99 11.80 2.53
N ILE A 286 1.19 10.93 3.13
CA ILE A 286 0.02 10.29 2.55
C ILE A 286 -1.21 11.00 3.15
N ALA A 287 -2.08 11.53 2.28
CA ALA A 287 -3.34 12.15 2.70
C ALA A 287 -4.51 11.18 2.57
N TRP A 288 -5.63 11.49 3.18
CA TRP A 288 -6.89 10.77 3.21
C TRP A 288 -6.87 9.51 4.09
N ASP A 289 -6.23 8.44 3.65
CA ASP A 289 -6.06 7.18 4.41
C ASP A 289 -7.40 6.61 4.93
N HIS A 290 -8.43 6.57 4.06
CA HIS A 290 -9.79 6.09 4.35
C HIS A 290 -10.45 5.50 3.08
N ASN A 291 -11.75 5.15 3.10
CA ASN A 291 -12.44 4.41 2.05
C ASN A 291 -12.49 5.13 0.69
N ARG A 292 -12.72 4.34 -0.39
CA ARG A 292 -12.77 4.83 -1.77
C ARG A 292 -13.99 5.71 -2.07
N ASP A 293 -15.07 5.62 -1.27
CA ASP A 293 -16.35 6.28 -1.51
C ASP A 293 -16.24 7.81 -1.63
N LEU A 294 -15.54 8.46 -0.71
CA LEU A 294 -15.36 9.91 -0.68
C LEU A 294 -13.97 10.39 -1.13
N ILE A 295 -13.14 9.48 -1.64
CA ILE A 295 -11.74 9.78 -1.97
C ILE A 295 -11.61 10.98 -2.91
N TYR A 296 -12.42 11.07 -3.95
CA TYR A 296 -12.32 12.15 -4.95
C TYR A 296 -12.59 13.52 -4.34
N GLN A 297 -13.71 13.68 -3.63
CA GLN A 297 -14.08 14.95 -3.01
C GLN A 297 -13.04 15.41 -1.98
N ARG A 298 -12.58 14.50 -1.14
CA ARG A 298 -11.58 14.79 -0.10
C ARG A 298 -10.25 15.22 -0.71
N VAL A 299 -9.79 14.49 -1.70
CA VAL A 299 -8.51 14.71 -2.36
C VAL A 299 -8.52 16.00 -3.17
N SER A 300 -9.61 16.30 -3.89
CA SER A 300 -9.75 17.56 -4.63
C SER A 300 -9.60 18.78 -3.71
N THR A 301 -10.29 18.78 -2.56
CA THR A 301 -10.19 19.89 -1.59
C THR A 301 -8.75 20.11 -1.09
N ILE A 302 -7.98 19.01 -0.93
CA ILE A 302 -6.59 19.09 -0.44
C ILE A 302 -5.63 19.50 -1.58
N LEU A 303 -5.76 18.88 -2.76
CA LEU A 303 -4.78 19.02 -3.84
C LEU A 303 -4.99 20.24 -4.72
N GLU A 304 -6.20 20.81 -4.77
CA GLU A 304 -6.47 22.08 -5.44
C GLU A 304 -5.86 23.30 -4.72
N ASP A 305 -5.46 23.15 -3.46
CA ASP A 305 -4.60 24.12 -2.77
C ASP A 305 -3.12 23.79 -3.01
N PRO A 306 -2.39 24.53 -3.88
CA PRO A 306 -0.99 24.20 -4.20
C PRO A 306 -0.05 24.31 -2.99
N LYS A 307 -0.43 25.09 -1.96
CA LYS A 307 0.36 25.18 -0.71
C LYS A 307 0.23 23.94 0.17
N ALA A 308 -0.86 23.20 0.05
CA ALA A 308 -1.02 21.89 0.69
C ALA A 308 -0.45 20.78 -0.22
N ALA A 309 -0.81 20.80 -1.51
CA ALA A 309 -0.45 19.77 -2.49
C ALA A 309 1.07 19.53 -2.60
N GLN A 310 1.89 20.57 -2.41
CA GLN A 310 3.36 20.45 -2.46
C GLN A 310 3.94 19.48 -1.40
N TYR A 311 3.22 19.23 -0.30
CA TYR A 311 3.66 18.33 0.76
C TYR A 311 3.11 16.92 0.60
N VAL A 312 2.07 16.72 -0.22
CA VAL A 312 1.41 15.43 -0.41
C VAL A 312 2.14 14.64 -1.49
N TRP A 313 2.74 13.52 -1.10
CA TRP A 313 3.32 12.55 -2.03
C TRP A 313 2.24 11.74 -2.73
N GLY A 314 1.22 11.32 -1.98
CA GLY A 314 0.18 10.45 -2.50
C GLY A 314 -1.02 10.32 -1.56
N ILE A 315 -1.96 9.52 -2.00
CA ILE A 315 -3.27 9.32 -1.38
C ILE A 315 -3.37 7.87 -0.93
N GLY A 316 -3.61 7.68 0.36
CA GLY A 316 -3.92 6.39 0.95
C GLY A 316 -5.41 6.08 0.88
N TYR A 317 -5.76 4.81 0.74
CA TYR A 317 -7.16 4.40 0.80
C TYR A 317 -7.36 2.97 1.29
N HIS A 318 -8.59 2.70 1.80
CA HIS A 318 -9.08 1.47 2.39
C HIS A 318 -10.23 0.88 1.56
N TRP A 319 -10.82 -0.24 2.02
CA TRP A 319 -11.88 -0.95 1.32
C TRP A 319 -13.19 -1.19 2.13
N TYR A 320 -13.40 -0.39 3.16
CA TYR A 320 -14.50 -0.62 4.09
C TYR A 320 -15.81 0.09 3.68
N GLU A 321 -16.03 0.37 2.39
CA GLU A 321 -17.27 0.95 1.86
C GLU A 321 -18.54 0.16 2.26
N PRO A 322 -18.50 -1.19 2.45
CA PRO A 322 -19.68 -1.91 2.91
C PRO A 322 -20.24 -1.44 4.26
N TRP A 323 -19.43 -0.82 5.11
CA TRP A 323 -19.90 -0.25 6.39
C TRP A 323 -20.83 0.94 6.18
N SER A 324 -20.69 1.69 5.10
CA SER A 324 -21.61 2.74 4.69
C SER A 324 -22.71 2.25 3.73
N GLY A 325 -22.82 0.95 3.50
CA GLY A 325 -23.83 0.31 2.67
C GLY A 325 -23.51 0.29 1.17
N GLY A 326 -22.25 0.51 0.80
CA GLY A 326 -21.77 0.52 -0.58
C GLY A 326 -20.96 -0.70 -0.99
N ASP A 327 -20.70 -0.82 -2.29
CA ASP A 327 -19.70 -1.71 -2.87
C ASP A 327 -18.36 -0.97 -3.03
N GLN A 328 -17.30 -1.73 -3.35
CA GLN A 328 -15.97 -1.17 -3.59
C GLN A 328 -15.95 -0.24 -4.81
N MET A 329 -15.58 1.02 -4.59
CA MET A 329 -15.67 2.12 -5.57
C MET A 329 -14.34 2.32 -6.33
N PHE A 330 -13.91 1.31 -7.10
CA PHE A 330 -12.65 1.36 -7.86
C PHE A 330 -12.58 2.52 -8.88
N ASP A 331 -13.72 2.90 -9.47
CA ASP A 331 -13.79 4.00 -10.43
C ASP A 331 -13.45 5.35 -9.78
N ASN A 332 -13.74 5.55 -8.49
CA ASN A 332 -13.34 6.75 -7.76
C ASN A 332 -11.82 6.84 -7.61
N VAL A 333 -11.14 5.70 -7.37
CA VAL A 333 -9.67 5.63 -7.32
C VAL A 333 -9.09 5.99 -8.70
N LYS A 334 -9.66 5.42 -9.76
CA LYS A 334 -9.26 5.71 -11.14
C LYS A 334 -9.46 7.19 -11.48
N LEU A 335 -10.59 7.77 -11.08
CA LEU A 335 -10.86 9.20 -11.29
C LEU A 335 -9.81 10.11 -10.62
N VAL A 336 -9.39 9.77 -9.38
CA VAL A 336 -8.30 10.49 -8.71
C VAL A 336 -6.98 10.34 -9.48
N HIS A 337 -6.65 9.14 -9.96
CA HIS A 337 -5.46 8.91 -10.76
C HIS A 337 -5.43 9.73 -12.05
N GLU A 338 -6.56 9.83 -12.74
CA GLU A 338 -6.70 10.59 -13.98
C GLU A 338 -6.70 12.10 -13.75
N THR A 339 -7.27 12.56 -12.62
CA THR A 339 -7.35 13.99 -12.28
C THR A 339 -6.04 14.54 -11.72
N PHE A 340 -5.32 13.75 -10.92
CA PHE A 340 -4.07 14.15 -10.26
C PHE A 340 -2.93 13.15 -10.58
N PRO A 341 -2.46 13.06 -11.83
CA PRO A 341 -1.56 12.01 -12.29
C PRO A 341 -0.14 12.08 -11.67
N ASP A 342 0.24 13.23 -11.12
CA ASP A 342 1.49 13.41 -10.37
C ASP A 342 1.45 12.81 -8.95
N LYS A 343 0.25 12.56 -8.40
CA LYS A 343 0.07 11.97 -7.08
C LYS A 343 0.00 10.45 -7.16
N LYS A 344 0.64 9.80 -6.20
CA LYS A 344 0.62 8.33 -6.12
C LYS A 344 -0.60 7.86 -5.35
N LEU A 345 -1.14 6.71 -5.74
CA LEU A 345 -2.24 6.06 -5.03
C LEU A 345 -1.71 4.81 -4.36
N ILE A 346 -2.03 4.63 -3.09
CA ILE A 346 -1.59 3.47 -2.32
C ILE A 346 -2.74 2.93 -1.50
N PHE A 347 -3.03 1.63 -1.63
CA PHE A 347 -3.93 0.95 -0.73
C PHE A 347 -3.21 0.74 0.61
N THR A 348 -3.71 1.35 1.67
CA THR A 348 -3.03 1.43 2.96
C THR A 348 -3.54 0.48 4.01
N GLU A 349 -4.77 -0.04 3.86
CA GLU A 349 -5.36 -0.98 4.80
C GLU A 349 -6.53 -1.75 4.21
N GLY A 350 -6.64 -3.03 4.57
CA GLY A 350 -7.82 -3.84 4.36
C GLY A 350 -7.76 -5.17 5.10
N CYS A 351 -8.84 -5.54 5.77
CA CYS A 351 -9.05 -6.88 6.33
C CYS A 351 -10.53 -7.25 6.21
N VAL A 352 -10.82 -8.50 6.42
CA VAL A 352 -12.20 -8.95 6.63
C VAL A 352 -12.47 -8.94 8.13
N ASP A 353 -13.50 -8.22 8.52
CA ASP A 353 -13.95 -8.07 9.90
C ASP A 353 -14.80 -9.26 10.41
N SER A 354 -15.32 -9.14 11.61
CA SER A 354 -16.26 -10.10 12.19
C SER A 354 -15.69 -11.52 12.27
N PHE A 355 -14.48 -11.64 12.81
CA PHE A 355 -13.73 -12.89 12.93
C PHE A 355 -14.56 -14.02 13.57
N LYS A 356 -14.49 -15.19 12.94
CA LYS A 356 -14.98 -16.46 13.47
C LYS A 356 -13.99 -17.56 13.14
N ALA A 357 -13.49 -18.28 14.13
CA ALA A 357 -12.51 -19.35 13.93
C ALA A 357 -12.98 -20.43 12.94
N ALA A 358 -14.28 -20.71 12.89
CA ALA A 358 -14.87 -21.64 11.93
C ALA A 358 -14.72 -21.20 10.46
N ASP A 359 -14.54 -19.91 10.21
CA ASP A 359 -14.45 -19.32 8.87
C ASP A 359 -13.00 -19.11 8.39
N LEU A 360 -11.99 -19.53 9.15
CA LEU A 360 -10.57 -19.38 8.77
C LEU A 360 -10.24 -19.97 7.38
N ASN A 361 -10.94 -21.04 6.98
CA ASN A 361 -10.78 -21.70 5.68
C ASN A 361 -11.78 -21.19 4.62
N ASN A 362 -12.57 -20.15 4.92
CA ASN A 362 -13.56 -19.63 3.98
C ASN A 362 -12.87 -19.09 2.72
N TRP A 363 -13.23 -19.64 1.56
CA TRP A 363 -12.60 -19.29 0.29
C TRP A 363 -12.79 -17.82 -0.09
N ARG A 364 -13.92 -17.22 0.32
CA ARG A 364 -14.21 -15.81 0.07
C ARG A 364 -13.15 -14.84 0.65
N LEU A 365 -12.45 -15.24 1.72
CA LEU A 365 -11.35 -14.44 2.26
C LEU A 365 -10.29 -14.17 1.18
N GLY A 366 -9.86 -15.21 0.45
CA GLY A 366 -8.90 -15.02 -0.64
C GLY A 366 -9.46 -14.23 -1.82
N GLU A 367 -10.69 -14.55 -2.25
CA GLU A 367 -11.32 -13.90 -3.39
C GLU A 367 -11.53 -12.38 -3.20
N ALA A 368 -11.82 -11.94 -1.98
CA ALA A 368 -11.94 -10.52 -1.67
C ALA A 368 -10.62 -9.78 -1.95
N TYR A 369 -9.50 -10.35 -1.51
CA TYR A 369 -8.16 -9.81 -1.74
C TYR A 369 -7.79 -9.81 -3.21
N GLY A 370 -7.96 -10.94 -3.91
CA GLY A 370 -7.63 -11.03 -5.34
C GLY A 370 -8.41 -10.04 -6.19
N ARG A 371 -9.72 -9.88 -5.92
CA ARG A 371 -10.56 -8.88 -6.61
C ARG A 371 -10.08 -7.46 -6.33
N SER A 372 -9.83 -7.11 -5.07
CA SER A 372 -9.39 -5.76 -4.70
C SER A 372 -8.05 -5.44 -5.33
N MET A 373 -7.05 -6.31 -5.17
CA MET A 373 -5.70 -6.06 -5.70
C MET A 373 -5.69 -5.88 -7.23
N ILE A 374 -6.41 -6.73 -7.99
CA ILE A 374 -6.48 -6.60 -9.46
C ILE A 374 -7.07 -5.24 -9.83
N ASN A 375 -8.19 -4.85 -9.23
CA ASN A 375 -8.87 -3.61 -9.59
C ASN A 375 -8.12 -2.37 -9.10
N ASP A 376 -7.53 -2.40 -7.89
CA ASP A 376 -6.72 -1.30 -7.37
C ASP A 376 -5.50 -1.02 -8.24
N PHE A 377 -4.76 -2.06 -8.64
CA PHE A 377 -3.62 -1.89 -9.56
C PHE A 377 -4.07 -1.41 -10.94
N ASN A 378 -5.21 -1.90 -11.43
CA ASN A 378 -5.78 -1.42 -12.70
C ASN A 378 -6.28 0.03 -12.60
N SER A 379 -6.60 0.52 -11.40
CA SER A 379 -7.02 1.90 -11.13
C SER A 379 -5.87 2.86 -10.77
N GLY A 380 -4.60 2.40 -10.86
CA GLY A 380 -3.43 3.27 -10.68
C GLY A 380 -2.68 3.12 -9.36
N ALA A 381 -3.06 2.17 -8.47
CA ALA A 381 -2.34 1.93 -7.23
C ALA A 381 -0.87 1.57 -7.48
N VAL A 382 0.04 2.20 -6.75
CA VAL A 382 1.48 1.89 -6.80
C VAL A 382 1.89 0.87 -5.74
N GLY A 383 1.12 0.71 -4.67
CA GLY A 383 1.40 -0.22 -3.57
C GLY A 383 0.13 -0.72 -2.92
N TRP A 384 0.24 -1.81 -2.18
CA TRP A 384 -0.89 -2.43 -1.51
C TRP A 384 -0.48 -2.98 -0.14
N THR A 385 -1.19 -2.60 0.92
CA THR A 385 -0.85 -2.96 2.30
C THR A 385 -2.05 -3.58 2.98
N ASP A 386 -1.93 -4.86 3.33
CA ASP A 386 -2.89 -5.56 4.18
C ASP A 386 -2.94 -4.94 5.60
N TRP A 387 -3.98 -5.27 6.37
CA TRP A 387 -4.01 -4.94 7.79
C TRP A 387 -3.04 -5.86 8.57
N ASN A 388 -3.42 -6.39 9.71
CA ASN A 388 -2.51 -7.17 10.57
C ASN A 388 -1.86 -8.36 9.84
N VAL A 389 -0.54 -8.45 9.85
CA VAL A 389 0.17 -9.60 9.26
C VAL A 389 -0.01 -10.89 10.07
N LEU A 390 -0.34 -10.79 11.36
CA LEU A 390 -0.49 -11.92 12.25
C LEU A 390 -1.46 -11.59 13.38
N LEU A 391 -2.44 -12.44 13.59
CA LEU A 391 -3.35 -12.37 14.73
C LEU A 391 -3.40 -13.69 15.47
N ASP A 392 -3.91 -13.66 16.71
CA ASP A 392 -4.07 -14.85 17.54
C ASP A 392 -5.30 -15.70 17.13
N GLU A 393 -5.57 -16.73 17.90
CA GLU A 393 -6.69 -17.67 17.70
C GLU A 393 -8.07 -17.03 17.86
N GLN A 394 -8.14 -15.79 18.35
CA GLN A 394 -9.39 -15.03 18.53
C GLN A 394 -9.55 -13.91 17.48
N GLY A 395 -8.55 -13.72 16.61
CA GLY A 395 -8.54 -12.59 15.66
C GLY A 395 -8.08 -11.27 16.29
N GLY A 396 -7.28 -11.36 17.35
CA GLY A 396 -6.71 -10.26 18.13
C GLY A 396 -5.20 -10.46 18.43
N PRO A 397 -4.69 -9.87 19.52
CA PRO A 397 -5.40 -9.08 20.55
C PRO A 397 -5.95 -7.75 20.04
N ASN A 398 -7.05 -7.31 20.69
CA ASN A 398 -7.71 -6.05 20.36
C ASN A 398 -8.45 -5.56 21.63
N HIS A 399 -8.18 -4.33 22.08
CA HIS A 399 -8.68 -3.85 23.37
C HIS A 399 -10.14 -3.39 23.36
N VAL A 400 -10.75 -3.30 22.16
CA VAL A 400 -12.17 -2.91 22.02
C VAL A 400 -13.05 -4.02 21.43
N GLY A 401 -12.50 -5.21 21.20
CA GLY A 401 -13.23 -6.38 20.70
C GLY A 401 -13.57 -6.35 19.20
N ASN A 402 -12.89 -5.53 18.44
CA ASN A 402 -13.02 -5.46 16.97
C ASN A 402 -12.13 -6.51 16.28
N PHE A 403 -12.47 -7.80 16.45
CA PHE A 403 -11.66 -8.91 15.94
C PHE A 403 -11.80 -9.09 14.42
N CYS A 404 -10.65 -9.33 13.75
CA CYS A 404 -10.56 -9.45 12.30
C CYS A 404 -9.85 -10.72 11.85
N PHE A 405 -9.97 -11.03 10.55
CA PHE A 405 -9.12 -12.03 9.90
C PHE A 405 -7.77 -11.41 9.51
N ALA A 406 -6.73 -12.23 9.57
CA ALA A 406 -5.41 -11.95 9.04
C ALA A 406 -4.99 -13.03 8.03
N PRO A 407 -4.00 -12.80 7.16
CA PRO A 407 -3.49 -13.86 6.29
C PRO A 407 -2.87 -15.02 7.05
N VAL A 408 -2.34 -14.78 8.27
CA VAL A 408 -1.86 -15.83 9.17
C VAL A 408 -2.44 -15.63 10.56
N HIS A 409 -3.00 -16.71 11.12
CA HIS A 409 -3.39 -16.79 12.52
C HIS A 409 -2.50 -17.77 13.27
N ALA A 410 -2.25 -17.50 14.53
CA ALA A 410 -1.47 -18.36 15.41
C ALA A 410 -2.30 -18.75 16.65
N ASP A 411 -2.37 -20.04 16.94
CA ASP A 411 -2.76 -20.50 18.27
C ASP A 411 -1.59 -20.26 19.23
N THR A 412 -1.74 -19.27 20.11
CA THR A 412 -0.66 -18.86 21.03
C THR A 412 -0.34 -19.89 22.12
N LYS A 413 -1.20 -20.91 22.31
CA LYS A 413 -1.02 -21.99 23.30
C LYS A 413 -0.26 -23.17 22.71
N THR A 414 -0.59 -23.54 21.47
CA THR A 414 0.01 -24.69 20.79
C THR A 414 1.18 -24.29 19.87
N GLY A 415 1.21 -23.03 19.42
CA GLY A 415 2.13 -22.54 18.42
C GLY A 415 1.75 -22.94 17.00
N GLU A 416 0.55 -23.48 16.77
CA GLU A 416 0.08 -23.83 15.44
C GLU A 416 -0.21 -22.58 14.60
N LEU A 417 0.21 -22.59 13.33
CA LEU A 417 -0.04 -21.50 12.38
C LEU A 417 -1.07 -21.93 11.34
N THR A 418 -2.07 -21.10 11.15
CA THR A 418 -3.08 -21.26 10.09
C THR A 418 -2.88 -20.19 9.03
N TYR A 419 -2.53 -20.62 7.82
CA TYR A 419 -2.44 -19.77 6.64
C TYR A 419 -3.81 -19.73 5.96
N THR A 420 -4.46 -18.59 5.98
CA THR A 420 -5.77 -18.40 5.33
C THR A 420 -5.63 -18.28 3.80
N ASN A 421 -6.75 -18.34 3.09
CA ASN A 421 -6.71 -18.20 1.64
C ASN A 421 -6.22 -16.83 1.19
N SER A 422 -6.38 -15.77 1.99
CA SER A 422 -5.85 -14.43 1.70
C SER A 422 -4.33 -14.42 1.59
N TYR A 423 -3.59 -15.17 2.42
CA TYR A 423 -2.13 -15.30 2.31
C TYR A 423 -1.70 -15.76 0.92
N TYR A 424 -2.34 -16.79 0.39
CA TYR A 424 -2.01 -17.32 -0.94
C TYR A 424 -2.42 -16.38 -2.06
N TYR A 425 -3.59 -15.73 -1.95
CA TYR A 425 -4.05 -14.76 -2.95
C TYR A 425 -3.13 -13.55 -3.02
N ILE A 426 -2.70 -12.98 -1.90
CA ILE A 426 -1.70 -11.91 -1.85
C ILE A 426 -0.37 -12.40 -2.43
N GLY A 427 0.01 -13.64 -2.14
CA GLY A 427 1.23 -14.26 -2.65
C GLY A 427 1.32 -14.29 -4.18
N HIS A 428 0.19 -14.41 -4.89
CA HIS A 428 0.12 -14.34 -6.35
C HIS A 428 0.60 -13.00 -6.92
N PHE A 429 0.58 -11.96 -6.11
CA PHE A 429 1.13 -10.64 -6.47
C PHE A 429 2.52 -10.45 -5.86
N SER A 430 2.65 -10.51 -4.56
CA SER A 430 3.87 -10.07 -3.87
C SER A 430 5.11 -10.90 -4.22
N LYS A 431 4.96 -12.20 -4.44
CA LYS A 431 6.07 -13.09 -4.85
C LYS A 431 6.59 -12.77 -6.25
N PHE A 432 5.71 -12.41 -7.17
CA PHE A 432 6.02 -12.31 -8.60
C PHE A 432 6.08 -10.87 -9.13
N VAL A 433 5.55 -9.89 -8.41
CA VAL A 433 5.58 -8.47 -8.77
C VAL A 433 6.47 -7.74 -7.77
N ARG A 434 7.64 -7.32 -8.22
CA ARG A 434 8.67 -6.77 -7.33
C ARG A 434 8.73 -5.24 -7.40
N PRO A 435 9.23 -4.55 -6.36
CA PRO A 435 9.44 -3.10 -6.41
C PRO A 435 10.19 -2.66 -7.68
N GLY A 436 9.72 -1.59 -8.31
CA GLY A 436 10.23 -1.11 -9.60
C GLY A 436 9.57 -1.75 -10.81
N ALA A 437 8.71 -2.78 -10.66
CA ALA A 437 7.93 -3.31 -11.76
C ALA A 437 7.00 -2.23 -12.34
N ARG A 438 6.79 -2.26 -13.65
CA ARG A 438 5.82 -1.39 -14.33
C ARG A 438 4.54 -2.17 -14.62
N ARG A 439 3.39 -1.62 -14.22
CA ARG A 439 2.13 -2.17 -14.68
C ARG A 439 2.05 -2.02 -16.20
N ILE A 440 1.61 -3.07 -16.87
CA ILE A 440 1.42 -3.12 -18.31
C ILE A 440 -0.04 -3.38 -18.68
N ALA A 441 -0.44 -3.05 -19.91
CA ALA A 441 -1.81 -3.28 -20.34
C ALA A 441 -2.17 -4.76 -20.29
N SER A 442 -3.32 -5.07 -19.70
CA SER A 442 -3.90 -6.41 -19.63
C SER A 442 -5.42 -6.31 -19.68
N ALA A 443 -6.05 -7.12 -20.53
CA ALA A 443 -7.50 -7.12 -20.69
C ALA A 443 -8.03 -8.53 -21.01
N PRO A 444 -8.95 -9.09 -20.19
CA PRO A 444 -9.64 -10.31 -20.53
C PRO A 444 -10.78 -10.03 -21.54
N SER A 445 -10.99 -10.94 -22.50
CA SER A 445 -12.11 -10.82 -23.46
C SER A 445 -13.47 -11.21 -22.88
N ARG A 446 -13.53 -11.67 -21.64
CA ARG A 446 -14.77 -12.04 -20.90
C ARG A 446 -14.69 -11.57 -19.45
N SER A 447 -15.80 -11.02 -18.97
CA SER A 447 -15.96 -10.55 -17.59
C SER A 447 -15.90 -11.63 -16.51
N ALA A 448 -15.96 -12.91 -16.91
CA ALA A 448 -15.76 -14.06 -16.02
C ALA A 448 -14.33 -14.14 -15.47
N LEU A 449 -13.36 -13.55 -16.15
CA LEU A 449 -11.97 -13.43 -15.72
C LEU A 449 -11.64 -12.00 -15.35
N LEU A 450 -10.85 -11.84 -14.29
CA LEU A 450 -10.18 -10.57 -13.95
C LEU A 450 -8.68 -10.74 -14.24
N SER A 451 -8.01 -9.68 -14.69
CA SER A 451 -6.56 -9.73 -14.89
C SER A 451 -5.86 -8.42 -14.61
N THR A 452 -4.59 -8.52 -14.23
CA THR A 452 -3.62 -7.42 -14.21
C THR A 452 -2.25 -7.97 -14.57
N ALA A 453 -1.35 -7.13 -15.08
CA ALA A 453 -0.04 -7.60 -15.56
C ALA A 453 1.06 -6.57 -15.25
N PHE A 454 2.26 -7.07 -15.03
CA PHE A 454 3.45 -6.28 -14.71
C PHE A 454 4.68 -6.80 -15.47
N ILE A 455 5.58 -5.89 -15.82
CA ILE A 455 6.94 -6.22 -16.23
C ILE A 455 7.90 -5.84 -15.10
N ASN A 456 8.66 -6.81 -14.63
CA ASN A 456 9.63 -6.64 -13.53
C ASN A 456 10.94 -5.99 -14.02
N PRO A 457 11.77 -5.44 -13.11
CA PRO A 457 13.08 -4.89 -13.47
C PRO A 457 14.03 -5.89 -14.14
N ASP A 458 13.85 -7.20 -13.91
CA ASP A 458 14.60 -8.28 -14.57
C ASP A 458 14.05 -8.66 -15.96
N GLY A 459 13.02 -7.95 -16.44
CA GLY A 459 12.37 -8.19 -17.72
C GLY A 459 11.36 -9.33 -17.75
N LYS A 460 11.11 -10.00 -16.61
CA LYS A 460 10.05 -11.01 -16.53
C LYS A 460 8.69 -10.35 -16.47
N VAL A 461 7.75 -10.95 -17.17
CA VAL A 461 6.34 -10.55 -17.12
C VAL A 461 5.59 -11.45 -16.14
N SER A 462 4.78 -10.85 -15.29
CA SER A 462 3.86 -11.53 -14.38
C SER A 462 2.43 -11.12 -14.71
N VAL A 463 1.60 -12.08 -15.09
CA VAL A 463 0.18 -11.87 -15.40
C VAL A 463 -0.66 -12.59 -14.36
N VAL A 464 -1.41 -11.84 -13.58
CA VAL A 464 -2.35 -12.40 -12.60
C VAL A 464 -3.72 -12.50 -13.23
N VAL A 465 -4.31 -13.70 -13.19
CA VAL A 465 -5.65 -13.97 -13.72
C VAL A 465 -6.50 -14.63 -12.63
N MET A 466 -7.71 -14.15 -12.42
CA MET A 466 -8.63 -14.65 -11.40
C MET A 466 -9.96 -15.07 -12.02
N ASN A 467 -10.45 -16.25 -11.64
CA ASN A 467 -11.74 -16.81 -11.98
C ASN A 467 -12.59 -16.98 -10.71
N LYS A 468 -13.69 -16.23 -10.62
CA LYS A 468 -14.64 -16.28 -9.48
C LYS A 468 -15.87 -17.15 -9.78
N THR A 469 -15.92 -17.81 -10.92
CA THR A 469 -17.07 -18.60 -11.36
C THR A 469 -16.94 -20.05 -10.94
N ASP A 470 -18.06 -20.77 -10.94
CA ASP A 470 -18.12 -22.24 -10.74
C ASP A 470 -17.66 -23.04 -11.98
N GLN A 471 -17.17 -22.36 -13.02
CA GLN A 471 -16.80 -22.99 -14.28
C GLN A 471 -15.28 -23.04 -14.46
N ARG A 472 -14.77 -24.16 -14.98
CA ARG A 472 -13.43 -24.21 -15.55
C ARG A 472 -13.42 -23.43 -16.87
N ILE A 473 -12.56 -22.43 -16.98
CA ILE A 473 -12.49 -21.52 -18.13
C ILE A 473 -11.16 -21.75 -18.88
N PRO A 474 -11.17 -22.40 -20.05
CA PRO A 474 -10.02 -22.39 -20.94
C PRO A 474 -9.89 -21.01 -21.56
N TYR A 475 -8.67 -20.50 -21.64
CA TYR A 475 -8.36 -19.22 -22.26
C TYR A 475 -6.96 -19.21 -22.87
N TYR A 476 -6.71 -18.23 -23.72
CA TYR A 476 -5.41 -17.98 -24.31
C TYR A 476 -4.75 -16.75 -23.65
N LEU A 477 -3.56 -16.93 -23.11
CA LEU A 477 -2.68 -15.79 -22.83
C LEU A 477 -2.11 -15.31 -24.17
N TRP A 478 -2.63 -14.20 -24.69
CA TRP A 478 -2.28 -13.68 -26.01
C TRP A 478 -1.34 -12.48 -25.91
N LEU A 479 -0.26 -12.54 -26.68
CA LEU A 479 0.80 -11.53 -26.69
C LEU A 479 1.39 -11.44 -28.11
N ASP A 480 1.23 -10.30 -28.77
CA ASP A 480 1.86 -9.96 -30.07
C ASP A 480 1.80 -11.10 -31.12
N GLY A 481 0.60 -11.57 -31.46
CA GLY A 481 0.41 -12.62 -32.45
C GLY A 481 0.79 -14.02 -31.99
N ASN A 482 1.06 -14.22 -30.73
CA ASN A 482 1.36 -15.52 -30.11
C ASN A 482 0.43 -15.78 -28.91
N ALA A 483 0.17 -17.04 -28.65
CA ALA A 483 -0.65 -17.42 -27.49
C ALA A 483 -0.17 -18.68 -26.78
N ALA A 484 -0.34 -18.73 -25.46
CA ALA A 484 -0.23 -19.94 -24.66
C ALA A 484 -1.64 -20.34 -24.19
N GLU A 485 -2.00 -21.62 -24.40
CA GLU A 485 -3.30 -22.16 -23.96
C GLU A 485 -3.25 -22.49 -22.47
N VAL A 486 -4.19 -21.96 -21.72
CA VAL A 486 -4.30 -22.06 -20.25
C VAL A 486 -5.71 -22.45 -19.86
N ALA A 487 -5.88 -23.05 -18.70
CA ALA A 487 -7.20 -23.25 -18.10
C ALA A 487 -7.22 -22.72 -16.65
N SER A 488 -8.16 -21.85 -16.38
CA SER A 488 -8.45 -21.40 -15.02
C SER A 488 -9.48 -22.34 -14.39
N LEU A 489 -9.17 -22.86 -13.21
CA LEU A 489 -10.11 -23.68 -12.43
C LEU A 489 -11.23 -22.82 -11.84
N PRO A 490 -12.39 -23.42 -11.46
CA PRO A 490 -13.38 -22.71 -10.68
C PRO A 490 -12.76 -22.09 -9.41
N HIS A 491 -13.21 -20.91 -9.04
CA HIS A 491 -12.78 -20.25 -7.80
C HIS A 491 -11.24 -20.32 -7.61
N SER A 492 -10.51 -19.71 -8.55
CA SER A 492 -9.05 -19.77 -8.58
C SER A 492 -8.40 -18.45 -8.92
N ILE A 493 -7.14 -18.34 -8.54
CA ILE A 493 -6.23 -17.30 -9.00
C ILE A 493 -4.95 -17.95 -9.54
N GLN A 494 -4.44 -17.43 -10.64
CA GLN A 494 -3.23 -17.89 -11.30
C GLN A 494 -2.27 -16.72 -11.50
N THR A 495 -0.97 -17.00 -11.41
CA THR A 495 0.08 -16.09 -11.90
C THR A 495 0.90 -16.80 -12.96
N LEU A 496 0.93 -16.22 -14.14
CA LEU A 496 1.70 -16.69 -15.30
C LEU A 496 2.97 -15.86 -15.39
N VAL A 497 4.14 -16.51 -15.36
CA VAL A 497 5.45 -15.84 -15.37
C VAL A 497 6.25 -16.29 -16.57
N PHE A 498 6.79 -15.34 -17.36
CA PHE A 498 7.61 -15.60 -18.54
C PHE A 498 8.63 -14.52 -18.86
#